data_e2125b5bc450868a5fdc8d9a44a3dc02
#
_entry.id   e2125b5bc450868a5fdc8d9a44a3dc02
#
_cell.length_a   1.000
_cell.length_b   1.000
_cell.length_c   1.000
_cell.angle_alpha   90.00
_cell.angle_beta   90.00
_cell.angle_gamma   90.00
#
_symmetry.space_group_name_H-M   'P 1'
#
loop_
_entity.id
_entity.type
_entity.pdbx_description
1 polymer ?
#
loop_
_entity_poly.entity_id
_entity_poly.type
_entity_poly.pdbx_seq_one_letter_code
_entity_poly.pdbx_strand_id
1 'polypeptide(L)'
;MKLSENDFKNYTAILREELIPAMGCTEPIAIAYAAAKAREVLGEMPESIELCCSGNIIKNVKGVKVPNSNGLKGIDVAATLGVVGGCAERELEVLEDVTEADIEKTKELVQQGFCTCTLKEGVENLYIVAKVIAGEHSAEVTIVNRHTLISRIVKDGEILYQIAAHEDSPEYVDKSVLNVKDILEFADTVKIEDVKEILDRQITMNSAISDEGLRHAYGAQVGRTLLNEYGDDVKIRARAHAAAGSDARMSGCSLPVVINSGSGNQGMTVSLPVIEFAKEWNVSQEKLYRALVVSNLIAVHQKKYIGSLSAYCGAVSAGCGAGAAITYLSGGSYEDVSLTIVNTIGNVGGIVCDGAKSSCAAKIASAVDAAILAHYMGQHHRSFQPGEGIVREDVEDTIKSMGYIGRVGMKDTDTEILNIMIDRVDVNKVC
;
A
#
# COMPACT_ATOMS: atom_id res chain seq x y z
N MET A 1 2.20 -8.74 30.42
CA MET A 1 3.12 -7.66 30.89
C MET A 1 2.46 -6.37 30.45
N LYS A 2 2.33 -5.34 31.27
CA LYS A 2 1.75 -4.07 30.83
C LYS A 2 2.75 -3.36 29.92
N LEU A 3 2.25 -2.77 28.82
CA LEU A 3 3.05 -1.97 27.92
C LEU A 3 3.75 -0.83 28.68
N SER A 4 5.03 -0.60 28.40
CA SER A 4 5.78 0.51 28.94
C SER A 4 5.43 1.83 28.23
N GLU A 5 5.76 2.98 28.84
CA GLU A 5 5.56 4.29 28.21
C GLU A 5 6.33 4.39 26.86
N ASN A 6 7.47 3.71 26.75
CA ASN A 6 8.25 3.66 25.52
C ASN A 6 7.53 2.86 24.42
N ASP A 7 6.86 1.76 24.79
CA ASP A 7 6.07 0.97 23.85
C ASP A 7 4.91 1.82 23.30
N PHE A 8 4.20 2.55 24.14
CA PHE A 8 3.15 3.50 23.71
C PHE A 8 3.65 4.53 22.70
N LYS A 9 4.82 5.13 22.97
CA LYS A 9 5.44 6.09 22.04
C LYS A 9 5.78 5.43 20.70
N ASN A 10 6.33 4.22 20.76
CA ASN A 10 6.72 3.50 19.56
C ASN A 10 5.51 3.06 18.71
N TYR A 11 4.46 2.51 19.33
CA TYR A 11 3.23 2.13 18.61
C TYR A 11 2.54 3.35 17.97
N THR A 12 2.49 4.48 18.68
CA THR A 12 1.97 5.74 18.11
C THR A 12 2.83 6.24 16.95
N ALA A 13 4.15 6.13 17.06
CA ALA A 13 5.08 6.51 16.01
C ALA A 13 4.92 5.60 14.77
N ILE A 14 4.71 4.28 14.96
CA ILE A 14 4.40 3.35 13.86
C ILE A 14 3.14 3.81 13.11
N LEU A 15 2.05 4.14 13.82
CA LEU A 15 0.84 4.64 13.19
C LEU A 15 1.08 5.93 12.40
N ARG A 16 1.85 6.88 12.95
CA ARG A 16 2.18 8.14 12.26
C ARG A 16 3.01 7.94 11.00
N GLU A 17 3.94 7.00 11.04
CA GLU A 17 4.81 6.66 9.91
C GLU A 17 4.04 5.93 8.79
N GLU A 18 3.13 5.03 9.16
CA GLU A 18 2.44 4.15 8.21
C GLU A 18 1.17 4.76 7.63
N LEU A 19 0.51 5.69 8.36
CA LEU A 19 -0.77 6.28 7.98
C LEU A 19 -0.61 7.71 7.48
N ILE A 20 -0.02 7.85 6.29
CA ILE A 20 0.20 9.15 5.65
C ILE A 20 -0.72 9.32 4.43
N PRO A 21 -1.10 10.56 4.07
CA PRO A 21 -1.81 10.83 2.84
C PRO A 21 -0.98 10.51 1.61
N ALA A 22 -1.63 10.04 0.56
CA ALA A 22 -1.00 9.85 -0.75
C ALA A 22 -2.05 9.96 -1.86
N MET A 23 -1.66 10.51 -3.00
CA MET A 23 -2.49 10.57 -4.20
C MET A 23 -2.27 9.34 -5.07
N GLY A 24 -3.35 8.75 -5.57
CA GLY A 24 -3.28 7.66 -6.54
C GLY A 24 -2.37 6.49 -6.13
N CYS A 25 -1.68 5.89 -7.10
CA CYS A 25 -0.72 4.80 -6.85
C CYS A 25 0.63 5.35 -6.38
N THR A 26 1.15 4.81 -5.30
CA THR A 26 2.35 5.30 -4.63
C THR A 26 3.63 5.11 -5.45
N GLU A 27 3.74 4.06 -6.25
CA GLU A 27 4.94 3.79 -7.05
C GLU A 27 5.14 4.80 -8.20
N PRO A 28 4.14 5.13 -9.04
CA PRO A 28 4.29 6.24 -10.01
C PRO A 28 4.58 7.58 -9.33
N ILE A 29 3.98 7.82 -8.16
CA ILE A 29 4.23 9.04 -7.38
C ILE A 29 5.68 9.09 -6.89
N ALA A 30 6.24 7.97 -6.40
CA ALA A 30 7.64 7.91 -5.99
C ALA A 30 8.60 8.17 -7.16
N ILE A 31 8.28 7.69 -8.37
CA ILE A 31 9.05 8.02 -9.59
C ILE A 31 8.95 9.52 -9.89
N ALA A 32 7.74 10.09 -9.87
CA ALA A 32 7.53 11.51 -10.10
C ALA A 32 8.26 12.37 -9.06
N TYR A 33 8.24 11.94 -7.79
CA TYR A 33 8.96 12.59 -6.69
C TYR A 33 10.48 12.56 -6.90
N ALA A 34 11.04 11.40 -7.23
CA ALA A 34 12.48 11.27 -7.52
C ALA A 34 12.90 12.19 -8.69
N ALA A 35 12.09 12.21 -9.76
CA ALA A 35 12.35 13.03 -10.94
C ALA A 35 12.19 14.54 -10.68
N ALA A 36 11.15 14.95 -9.93
CA ALA A 36 10.95 16.34 -9.51
C ALA A 36 12.10 16.82 -8.62
N LYS A 37 12.54 15.98 -7.67
CA LYS A 37 13.67 16.30 -6.80
C LYS A 37 14.99 16.38 -7.57
N ALA A 38 15.20 15.51 -8.54
CA ALA A 38 16.39 15.57 -9.40
C ALA A 38 16.41 16.86 -10.22
N ARG A 39 15.26 17.31 -10.80
CA ARG A 39 15.15 18.61 -11.48
C ARG A 39 15.44 19.78 -10.53
N GLU A 40 14.91 19.75 -9.31
CA GLU A 40 15.18 20.79 -8.29
C GLU A 40 16.69 20.89 -7.99
N VAL A 41 17.37 19.75 -7.83
CA VAL A 41 18.83 19.70 -7.60
C VAL A 41 19.61 20.19 -8.82
N LEU A 42 19.17 19.82 -10.05
CA LEU A 42 19.77 20.29 -11.29
C LEU A 42 19.69 21.83 -11.40
N GLY A 43 18.54 22.40 -11.07
CA GLY A 43 18.28 23.84 -11.06
C GLY A 43 17.75 24.40 -12.39
N GLU A 44 17.53 23.56 -13.39
CA GLU A 44 17.00 23.93 -14.71
C GLU A 44 16.15 22.80 -15.31
N MET A 45 15.46 23.10 -16.42
CA MET A 45 14.69 22.07 -17.13
C MET A 45 15.64 21.11 -17.87
N PRO A 46 15.60 19.81 -17.61
CA PRO A 46 16.46 18.86 -18.28
C PRO A 46 16.07 18.61 -19.74
N GLU A 47 17.00 18.06 -20.51
CA GLU A 47 16.83 17.64 -21.90
C GLU A 47 16.43 16.16 -21.98
N SER A 48 16.73 15.36 -20.93
CA SER A 48 16.38 13.94 -20.86
C SER A 48 16.35 13.41 -19.42
N ILE A 49 15.68 12.25 -19.27
CA ILE A 49 15.61 11.48 -18.02
C ILE A 49 16.09 10.06 -18.26
N GLU A 50 17.00 9.58 -17.43
CA GLU A 50 17.40 8.18 -17.32
C GLU A 50 16.89 7.59 -16.02
N LEU A 51 15.97 6.64 -16.08
CA LEU A 51 15.48 5.89 -14.92
C LEU A 51 16.18 4.53 -14.83
N CYS A 52 16.44 4.12 -13.58
CA CYS A 52 16.87 2.76 -13.28
C CYS A 52 16.04 2.24 -12.10
N CYS A 53 15.19 1.21 -12.33
CA CYS A 53 14.21 0.76 -11.38
C CYS A 53 14.29 -0.73 -11.10
N SER A 54 13.92 -1.15 -9.87
CA SER A 54 13.70 -2.55 -9.55
C SER A 54 12.53 -3.13 -10.33
N GLY A 55 12.51 -4.47 -10.46
CA GLY A 55 11.43 -5.18 -11.14
C GLY A 55 10.05 -4.92 -10.52
N ASN A 56 9.97 -4.79 -9.20
CA ASN A 56 8.71 -4.49 -8.50
C ASN A 56 8.16 -3.10 -8.86
N ILE A 57 9.02 -2.10 -8.97
CA ILE A 57 8.60 -0.76 -9.42
C ILE A 57 8.09 -0.81 -10.86
N ILE A 58 8.81 -1.47 -11.77
CA ILE A 58 8.38 -1.62 -13.17
C ILE A 58 7.03 -2.34 -13.23
N LYS A 59 6.89 -3.46 -12.53
CA LYS A 59 5.66 -4.25 -12.44
C LYS A 59 4.46 -3.41 -11.97
N ASN A 60 4.65 -2.57 -10.96
CA ASN A 60 3.57 -1.82 -10.34
C ASN A 60 3.18 -0.55 -11.11
N VAL A 61 4.07 -0.01 -11.95
CA VAL A 61 3.81 1.24 -12.68
C VAL A 61 3.36 1.02 -14.11
N LYS A 62 3.80 -0.05 -14.78
CA LYS A 62 3.55 -0.29 -16.21
C LYS A 62 2.07 -0.18 -16.62
N GLY A 63 1.15 -0.68 -15.81
CA GLY A 63 -0.28 -0.76 -16.14
C GLY A 63 -1.17 0.28 -15.45
N VAL A 64 -0.64 1.07 -14.53
CA VAL A 64 -1.43 1.97 -13.71
C VAL A 64 -1.50 3.38 -14.33
N LYS A 65 -2.61 4.07 -14.08
CA LYS A 65 -2.75 5.49 -14.44
C LYS A 65 -1.94 6.35 -13.48
N VAL A 66 -1.17 7.26 -14.03
CA VAL A 66 -0.46 8.29 -13.25
C VAL A 66 -1.48 9.28 -12.70
N PRO A 67 -1.46 9.61 -11.40
CA PRO A 67 -2.38 10.57 -10.82
C PRO A 67 -2.31 11.93 -11.51
N ASN A 68 -3.43 12.63 -11.62
CA ASN A 68 -3.56 13.95 -12.24
C ASN A 68 -3.01 14.08 -13.68
N SER A 69 -2.94 12.97 -14.42
CA SER A 69 -2.39 12.94 -15.79
C SER A 69 -3.45 12.81 -16.89
N ASN A 70 -4.74 13.01 -16.57
CA ASN A 70 -5.85 12.73 -17.51
C ASN A 70 -5.83 11.29 -18.05
N GLY A 71 -5.40 10.32 -17.21
CA GLY A 71 -5.45 8.91 -17.53
C GLY A 71 -4.25 8.36 -18.30
N LEU A 72 -3.17 9.13 -18.45
CA LEU A 72 -1.92 8.64 -19.00
C LEU A 72 -1.31 7.55 -18.12
N LYS A 73 -0.56 6.65 -18.71
CA LYS A 73 0.06 5.50 -18.04
C LYS A 73 1.53 5.39 -18.41
N GLY A 74 2.30 4.77 -17.53
CA GLY A 74 3.67 4.43 -17.82
C GLY A 74 4.68 5.07 -16.88
N ILE A 75 5.86 4.48 -16.86
CA ILE A 75 7.00 4.91 -16.04
C ILE A 75 7.54 6.25 -16.56
N ASP A 76 7.63 6.37 -17.87
CA ASP A 76 8.04 7.54 -18.62
C ASP A 76 7.12 8.72 -18.37
N VAL A 77 5.79 8.50 -18.37
CA VAL A 77 4.79 9.52 -18.01
C VAL A 77 5.00 9.99 -16.57
N ALA A 78 5.17 9.09 -15.62
CA ALA A 78 5.33 9.45 -14.22
C ALA A 78 6.56 10.34 -14.00
N ALA A 79 7.72 9.96 -14.56
CA ALA A 79 8.94 10.73 -14.44
C ALA A 79 8.86 12.08 -15.16
N THR A 80 8.36 12.07 -16.39
CA THR A 80 8.26 13.30 -17.20
C THR A 80 7.31 14.31 -16.56
N LEU A 81 6.14 13.85 -16.07
CA LEU A 81 5.18 14.72 -15.38
C LEU A 81 5.76 15.27 -14.07
N GLY A 82 6.54 14.47 -13.33
CA GLY A 82 7.28 14.90 -12.15
C GLY A 82 8.29 16.01 -12.46
N VAL A 83 9.00 15.90 -13.59
CA VAL A 83 9.94 16.94 -14.07
C VAL A 83 9.20 18.19 -14.54
N VAL A 84 8.09 18.07 -15.27
CA VAL A 84 7.41 19.22 -15.90
C VAL A 84 6.60 20.01 -14.87
N GLY A 85 5.77 19.35 -14.06
CA GLY A 85 4.81 20.01 -13.18
C GLY A 85 4.91 19.61 -11.70
N GLY A 86 5.83 18.69 -11.33
CA GLY A 86 5.90 18.18 -9.97
C GLY A 86 6.53 19.17 -8.98
N CYS A 87 6.00 19.19 -7.74
CA CYS A 87 6.53 19.92 -6.60
C CYS A 87 7.14 18.93 -5.59
N ALA A 88 8.47 18.83 -5.53
CA ALA A 88 9.16 17.83 -4.72
C ALA A 88 8.92 17.99 -3.21
N GLU A 89 8.63 19.20 -2.72
CA GLU A 89 8.34 19.45 -1.30
C GLU A 89 7.06 18.74 -0.82
N ARG A 90 6.19 18.34 -1.74
CA ARG A 90 4.92 17.66 -1.43
C ARG A 90 5.04 16.13 -1.38
N GLU A 91 6.20 15.56 -1.61
CA GLU A 91 6.47 14.11 -1.52
C GLU A 91 5.41 13.24 -2.25
N LEU A 92 4.55 12.51 -1.53
CA LEU A 92 3.52 11.65 -2.13
C LEU A 92 2.32 12.41 -2.72
N GLU A 93 2.31 13.72 -2.63
CA GLU A 93 1.36 14.63 -3.26
C GLU A 93 2.05 15.49 -4.35
N VAL A 94 3.23 15.09 -4.81
CA VAL A 94 4.10 15.80 -5.77
C VAL A 94 3.40 16.26 -7.06
N LEU A 95 2.34 15.57 -7.48
CA LEU A 95 1.56 15.88 -8.69
C LEU A 95 0.23 16.60 -8.39
N GLU A 96 0.02 17.13 -7.18
CA GLU A 96 -1.26 17.75 -6.81
C GLU A 96 -1.58 18.99 -7.65
N ASP A 97 -0.59 19.83 -7.91
CA ASP A 97 -0.75 21.13 -8.61
C ASP A 97 -0.51 21.06 -10.14
N VAL A 98 -0.40 19.85 -10.70
CA VAL A 98 -0.20 19.64 -12.14
C VAL A 98 -1.35 20.25 -12.94
N THR A 99 -1.01 21.04 -13.94
CA THR A 99 -1.94 21.73 -14.83
C THR A 99 -2.17 20.99 -16.15
N GLU A 100 -3.22 21.34 -16.90
CA GLU A 100 -3.45 20.83 -18.25
C GLU A 100 -2.27 21.11 -19.19
N ALA A 101 -1.61 22.26 -19.04
CA ALA A 101 -0.44 22.61 -19.85
C ALA A 101 0.74 21.67 -19.57
N ASP A 102 0.94 21.25 -18.30
CA ASP A 102 1.96 20.30 -17.91
C ASP A 102 1.67 18.91 -18.49
N ILE A 103 0.39 18.51 -18.51
CA ILE A 103 -0.04 17.24 -19.11
C ILE A 103 0.23 17.21 -20.60
N GLU A 104 -0.15 18.27 -21.34
CA GLU A 104 0.11 18.37 -22.79
C GLU A 104 1.61 18.39 -23.07
N LYS A 105 2.39 19.14 -22.29
CA LYS A 105 3.85 19.15 -22.43
C LYS A 105 4.46 17.76 -22.15
N THR A 106 3.93 17.07 -21.16
CA THR A 106 4.35 15.67 -20.86
C THR A 106 4.09 14.74 -22.03
N LYS A 107 2.92 14.82 -22.68
CA LYS A 107 2.59 14.01 -23.87
C LYS A 107 3.59 14.24 -25.00
N GLU A 108 3.91 15.51 -25.28
CA GLU A 108 4.90 15.87 -26.32
C GLU A 108 6.28 15.26 -26.02
N LEU A 109 6.77 15.42 -24.78
CA LEU A 109 8.09 14.95 -24.39
C LEU A 109 8.18 13.41 -24.37
N VAL A 110 7.15 12.74 -23.90
CA VAL A 110 7.09 11.27 -23.91
C VAL A 110 7.13 10.72 -25.36
N GLN A 111 6.41 11.35 -26.29
CA GLN A 111 6.45 10.98 -27.72
C GLN A 111 7.84 11.17 -28.33
N GLN A 112 8.64 12.10 -27.82
CA GLN A 112 10.01 12.35 -28.25
C GLN A 112 11.05 11.43 -27.60
N GLY A 113 10.63 10.54 -26.69
CA GLY A 113 11.55 9.64 -25.98
C GLY A 113 12.36 10.35 -24.91
N PHE A 114 11.83 11.38 -24.29
CA PHE A 114 12.46 12.20 -23.25
C PHE A 114 12.90 11.39 -22.02
N CYS A 115 12.20 10.30 -21.71
CA CYS A 115 12.51 9.42 -20.59
C CYS A 115 12.78 8.00 -21.05
N THR A 116 13.87 7.41 -20.55
CA THR A 116 14.20 5.99 -20.71
C THR A 116 14.20 5.29 -19.35
N CYS A 117 13.82 4.01 -19.31
CA CYS A 117 13.84 3.22 -18.08
C CYS A 117 14.54 1.88 -18.30
N THR A 118 15.47 1.56 -17.40
CA THR A 118 16.20 0.30 -17.36
C THR A 118 15.85 -0.51 -16.11
N LEU A 119 15.82 -1.85 -16.25
CA LEU A 119 15.64 -2.76 -15.13
C LEU A 119 16.98 -2.94 -14.40
N LYS A 120 16.95 -2.79 -13.07
CA LYS A 120 18.07 -3.13 -12.17
C LYS A 120 17.71 -4.39 -11.39
N GLU A 121 18.50 -5.43 -11.59
CA GLU A 121 18.38 -6.68 -10.84
C GLU A 121 19.31 -6.68 -9.62
N GLY A 122 18.98 -7.44 -8.58
CA GLY A 122 19.84 -7.62 -7.40
C GLY A 122 19.83 -6.43 -6.42
N VAL A 123 18.83 -5.55 -6.52
CA VAL A 123 18.60 -4.41 -5.62
C VAL A 123 17.39 -4.64 -4.74
N GLU A 124 17.09 -3.70 -3.85
CA GLU A 124 15.91 -3.67 -3.00
C GLU A 124 14.62 -3.74 -3.84
N ASN A 125 13.57 -4.33 -3.28
CA ASN A 125 12.27 -4.44 -3.97
C ASN A 125 11.68 -3.07 -4.37
N LEU A 126 11.91 -2.05 -3.55
CA LEU A 126 11.65 -0.66 -3.89
C LEU A 126 12.98 0.04 -4.11
N TYR A 127 13.34 0.24 -5.38
CA TYR A 127 14.55 0.91 -5.82
C TYR A 127 14.25 1.75 -7.06
N ILE A 128 14.52 3.04 -6.97
CA ILE A 128 14.32 4.01 -8.05
C ILE A 128 15.54 4.91 -8.09
N VAL A 129 16.17 5.04 -9.26
CA VAL A 129 17.12 6.08 -9.56
C VAL A 129 16.55 6.93 -10.68
N ALA A 130 16.41 8.22 -10.44
CA ALA A 130 16.06 9.21 -11.46
C ALA A 130 17.25 10.12 -11.70
N LYS A 131 17.84 10.05 -12.90
CA LYS A 131 18.90 10.93 -13.35
C LYS A 131 18.36 11.84 -14.44
N VAL A 132 18.52 13.13 -14.26
CA VAL A 132 18.14 14.19 -15.21
C VAL A 132 19.38 14.85 -15.78
N ILE A 133 19.36 15.20 -17.07
CA ILE A 133 20.53 15.69 -17.80
C ILE A 133 20.17 16.95 -18.58
N ALA A 134 21.00 18.00 -18.49
CA ALA A 134 20.94 19.22 -19.26
C ALA A 134 22.35 19.61 -19.73
N GLY A 135 22.66 19.40 -21.03
CA GLY A 135 23.98 19.61 -21.58
C GLY A 135 25.06 18.81 -20.85
N GLU A 136 26.01 19.49 -20.21
CA GLU A 136 27.08 18.87 -19.41
C GLU A 136 26.72 18.64 -17.93
N HIS A 137 25.54 19.17 -17.49
CA HIS A 137 25.08 19.06 -16.12
C HIS A 137 24.13 17.89 -15.92
N SER A 138 24.20 17.29 -14.75
CA SER A 138 23.30 16.19 -14.36
C SER A 138 22.99 16.19 -12.87
N ALA A 139 21.80 15.72 -12.51
CA ALA A 139 21.44 15.42 -11.13
C ALA A 139 20.78 14.05 -11.04
N GLU A 140 21.08 13.33 -9.97
CA GLU A 140 20.58 11.98 -9.71
C GLU A 140 20.00 11.90 -8.30
N VAL A 141 18.82 11.31 -8.18
CA VAL A 141 18.16 11.02 -6.91
C VAL A 141 17.84 9.54 -6.82
N THR A 142 18.24 8.91 -5.71
CA THR A 142 17.94 7.50 -5.43
C THR A 142 16.95 7.40 -4.28
N ILE A 143 15.86 6.65 -4.50
CA ILE A 143 14.86 6.27 -3.49
C ILE A 143 14.94 4.77 -3.25
N VAL A 144 14.97 4.33 -1.97
CA VAL A 144 15.01 2.92 -1.61
C VAL A 144 14.08 2.60 -0.44
N ASN A 145 13.60 1.35 -0.38
CA ASN A 145 12.81 0.75 0.71
C ASN A 145 11.46 1.41 1.01
N ARG A 146 11.36 2.74 0.93
CA ARG A 146 10.12 3.52 1.12
C ARG A 146 9.95 4.52 -0.01
N HIS A 147 8.71 4.84 -0.36
CA HIS A 147 8.37 5.71 -1.48
C HIS A 147 8.92 7.14 -1.35
N THR A 148 9.24 7.59 -0.14
CA THR A 148 9.78 8.94 0.15
C THR A 148 11.22 8.93 0.67
N LEU A 149 11.83 7.76 0.89
CA LEU A 149 13.18 7.70 1.46
C LEU A 149 14.24 7.93 0.37
N ILE A 150 14.69 9.17 0.25
CA ILE A 150 15.85 9.51 -0.56
C ILE A 150 17.10 9.02 0.17
N SER A 151 17.83 8.07 -0.42
CA SER A 151 19.07 7.55 0.13
C SER A 151 20.31 8.22 -0.43
N ARG A 152 20.23 8.82 -1.62
CA ARG A 152 21.37 9.45 -2.27
C ARG A 152 20.93 10.57 -3.22
N ILE A 153 21.70 11.67 -3.22
CA ILE A 153 21.60 12.77 -4.18
C ILE A 153 23.00 13.07 -4.72
N VAL A 154 23.10 13.17 -6.05
CA VAL A 154 24.34 13.50 -6.75
C VAL A 154 24.07 14.65 -7.72
N LYS A 155 25.01 15.59 -7.85
CA LYS A 155 25.02 16.63 -8.89
C LYS A 155 26.39 16.67 -9.54
N ASP A 156 26.43 16.62 -10.86
CA ASP A 156 27.66 16.69 -11.68
C ASP A 156 28.77 15.72 -11.19
N GLY A 157 28.35 14.52 -10.70
CA GLY A 157 29.24 13.51 -10.15
C GLY A 157 29.63 13.70 -8.67
N GLU A 158 29.27 14.83 -8.03
CA GLU A 158 29.50 15.08 -6.62
C GLU A 158 28.32 14.59 -5.78
N ILE A 159 28.61 13.83 -4.70
CA ILE A 159 27.61 13.35 -3.76
C ILE A 159 27.23 14.48 -2.79
N LEU A 160 26.00 15.02 -2.92
CA LEU A 160 25.47 16.06 -2.04
C LEU A 160 24.84 15.49 -0.77
N TYR A 161 24.29 14.28 -0.85
CA TYR A 161 23.63 13.60 0.26
C TYR A 161 23.74 12.09 0.08
N GLN A 162 23.99 11.38 1.18
CA GLN A 162 23.96 9.91 1.19
C GLN A 162 23.72 9.39 2.62
N ILE A 163 22.82 8.41 2.72
CA ILE A 163 22.56 7.65 3.95
C ILE A 163 22.66 6.15 3.69
N ALA A 164 22.97 5.39 4.73
CA ALA A 164 22.86 3.93 4.68
C ALA A 164 21.40 3.53 4.92
N ALA A 165 20.64 3.33 3.86
CA ALA A 165 19.23 3.00 3.92
C ALA A 165 19.02 1.48 4.06
N HIS A 166 19.34 0.91 5.21
CA HIS A 166 19.01 -0.47 5.56
C HIS A 166 17.66 -0.51 6.29
N GLU A 167 16.91 -1.62 6.15
CA GLU A 167 15.61 -1.81 6.86
C GLU A 167 15.74 -1.64 8.39
N ASP A 168 16.91 -1.90 8.94
CA ASP A 168 17.25 -1.80 10.38
C ASP A 168 17.93 -0.46 10.76
N SER A 169 17.86 0.58 9.92
CA SER A 169 18.50 1.85 10.23
C SER A 169 17.74 2.62 11.33
N PRO A 170 18.42 3.44 12.16
CA PRO A 170 17.77 4.21 13.23
C PRO A 170 16.71 5.21 12.75
N GLU A 171 16.63 5.46 11.44
CA GLU A 171 15.64 6.31 10.81
C GLU A 171 14.26 5.64 10.70
N TYR A 172 14.18 4.33 10.99
CA TYR A 172 12.93 3.56 10.96
C TYR A 172 12.40 3.34 12.37
N VAL A 173 11.08 3.47 12.50
CA VAL A 173 10.40 3.08 13.74
C VAL A 173 10.51 1.57 13.92
N ASP A 174 10.84 1.12 15.13
CA ASP A 174 11.01 -0.30 15.43
C ASP A 174 9.67 -1.05 15.40
N LYS A 175 9.45 -1.82 14.34
CA LYS A 175 8.27 -2.67 14.16
C LYS A 175 8.46 -4.08 14.77
N SER A 176 9.65 -4.42 15.27
CA SER A 176 9.92 -5.74 15.86
C SER A 176 9.08 -6.02 17.10
N VAL A 177 8.72 -4.97 17.84
CA VAL A 177 7.90 -5.02 19.05
C VAL A 177 6.44 -5.41 18.80
N LEU A 178 5.95 -5.29 17.56
CA LEU A 178 4.56 -5.61 17.23
C LEU A 178 4.26 -7.10 17.42
N ASN A 179 3.21 -7.39 18.17
CA ASN A 179 2.57 -8.69 18.30
C ASN A 179 1.07 -8.51 18.57
N VAL A 180 0.27 -9.53 18.30
CA VAL A 180 -1.20 -9.44 18.37
C VAL A 180 -1.67 -9.04 19.77
N LYS A 181 -1.10 -9.64 20.84
CA LYS A 181 -1.51 -9.38 22.22
C LYS A 181 -1.26 -7.93 22.63
N ASP A 182 -0.07 -7.42 22.37
CA ASP A 182 0.32 -6.06 22.75
C ASP A 182 -0.39 -5.00 21.88
N ILE A 183 -0.71 -5.33 20.63
CA ILE A 183 -1.57 -4.47 19.76
C ILE A 183 -2.95 -4.29 20.39
N LEU A 184 -3.58 -5.35 20.90
CA LEU A 184 -4.87 -5.26 21.57
C LEU A 184 -4.77 -4.48 22.89
N GLU A 185 -3.75 -4.73 23.71
CA GLU A 185 -3.52 -3.96 24.94
C GLU A 185 -3.30 -2.48 24.65
N PHE A 186 -2.53 -2.15 23.60
CA PHE A 186 -2.33 -0.76 23.14
C PHE A 186 -3.66 -0.14 22.70
N ALA A 187 -4.45 -0.83 21.89
CA ALA A 187 -5.73 -0.33 21.41
C ALA A 187 -6.71 -0.04 22.56
N ASP A 188 -6.72 -0.89 23.62
CA ASP A 188 -7.58 -0.71 24.78
C ASP A 188 -7.17 0.48 25.67
N THR A 189 -5.87 0.81 25.70
CA THR A 189 -5.31 1.70 26.72
C THR A 189 -4.70 2.99 26.17
N VAL A 190 -4.49 3.11 24.85
CA VAL A 190 -3.97 4.34 24.22
C VAL A 190 -4.94 5.51 24.48
N LYS A 191 -4.38 6.69 24.76
CA LYS A 191 -5.15 7.92 24.80
C LYS A 191 -5.65 8.26 23.40
N ILE A 192 -6.93 8.46 23.26
CA ILE A 192 -7.56 8.73 21.95
C ILE A 192 -6.97 9.96 21.29
N GLU A 193 -6.61 10.98 22.05
CA GLU A 193 -6.00 12.22 21.57
C GLU A 193 -4.71 11.96 20.81
N ASP A 194 -3.93 10.92 21.16
CA ASP A 194 -2.64 10.60 20.55
C ASP A 194 -2.79 9.99 19.12
N VAL A 195 -3.96 9.42 18.80
CA VAL A 195 -4.24 8.71 17.54
C VAL A 195 -5.39 9.34 16.75
N LYS A 196 -6.20 10.20 17.37
CA LYS A 196 -7.43 10.76 16.79
C LYS A 196 -7.20 11.47 15.46
N GLU A 197 -6.22 12.38 15.39
CA GLU A 197 -5.96 13.17 14.19
C GLU A 197 -5.62 12.27 12.98
N ILE A 198 -4.79 11.26 13.19
CA ILE A 198 -4.37 10.31 12.15
C ILE A 198 -5.57 9.51 11.65
N LEU A 199 -6.40 9.01 12.59
CA LEU A 199 -7.53 8.17 12.28
C LEU A 199 -8.71 8.95 11.69
N ASP A 200 -8.96 10.18 12.13
CA ASP A 200 -9.95 11.06 11.51
C ASP A 200 -9.61 11.33 10.04
N ARG A 201 -8.35 11.59 9.77
CA ARG A 201 -7.85 11.77 8.40
C ARG A 201 -8.05 10.50 7.58
N GLN A 202 -7.72 9.32 8.12
CA GLN A 202 -7.95 8.04 7.45
C GLN A 202 -9.45 7.80 7.16
N ILE A 203 -10.31 8.02 8.15
CA ILE A 203 -11.76 7.87 8.00
C ILE A 203 -12.27 8.80 6.88
N THR A 204 -11.91 10.08 6.95
CA THR A 204 -12.41 11.11 6.03
C THR A 204 -11.95 10.84 4.59
N MET A 205 -10.66 10.69 4.36
CA MET A 205 -10.11 10.53 3.01
C MET A 205 -10.51 9.21 2.39
N ASN A 206 -10.42 8.10 3.12
CA ASN A 206 -10.73 6.79 2.57
C ASN A 206 -12.23 6.62 2.31
N SER A 207 -13.10 7.22 3.14
CA SER A 207 -14.54 7.24 2.86
C SER A 207 -14.87 8.09 1.63
N ALA A 208 -14.24 9.25 1.48
CA ALA A 208 -14.50 10.14 0.33
C ALA A 208 -14.21 9.46 -1.02
N ILE A 209 -13.06 8.80 -1.17
CA ILE A 209 -12.73 8.11 -2.43
C ILE A 209 -13.59 6.85 -2.63
N SER A 210 -14.01 6.17 -1.56
CA SER A 210 -14.94 5.05 -1.63
C SER A 210 -16.29 5.49 -2.15
N ASP A 211 -16.85 6.57 -1.60
CA ASP A 211 -18.12 7.16 -2.02
C ASP A 211 -18.05 7.63 -3.49
N GLU A 212 -16.92 8.20 -3.91
CA GLU A 212 -16.67 8.59 -5.30
C GLU A 212 -16.71 7.37 -6.22
N GLY A 213 -16.05 6.27 -5.83
CA GLY A 213 -16.04 5.01 -6.59
C GLY A 213 -17.41 4.32 -6.68
N LEU A 214 -18.29 4.55 -5.68
CA LEU A 214 -19.67 4.06 -5.74
C LEU A 214 -20.58 4.95 -6.60
N ARG A 215 -20.34 6.27 -6.62
CA ARG A 215 -21.16 7.22 -7.40
C ARG A 215 -20.85 7.17 -8.89
N HIS A 216 -19.60 7.02 -9.26
CA HIS A 216 -19.13 7.10 -10.63
C HIS A 216 -18.56 5.78 -11.15
N ALA A 217 -18.57 5.61 -12.48
CA ALA A 217 -18.09 4.39 -13.15
C ALA A 217 -16.57 4.41 -13.28
N TYR A 218 -15.88 3.84 -12.29
CA TYR A 218 -14.43 3.66 -12.28
C TYR A 218 -14.02 2.21 -12.51
N GLY A 219 -13.00 1.97 -13.31
CA GLY A 219 -12.38 0.66 -13.49
C GLY A 219 -13.36 -0.43 -13.87
N ALA A 220 -13.28 -1.56 -13.15
CA ALA A 220 -14.17 -2.69 -13.33
C ALA A 220 -15.49 -2.58 -12.53
N GLN A 221 -15.69 -1.51 -11.78
CA GLN A 221 -16.89 -1.24 -10.97
C GLN A 221 -17.22 -2.37 -9.99
N VAL A 222 -16.21 -2.99 -9.41
CA VAL A 222 -16.37 -4.15 -8.50
C VAL A 222 -17.24 -3.80 -7.31
N GLY A 223 -17.01 -2.65 -6.68
CA GLY A 223 -17.80 -2.18 -5.53
C GLY A 223 -19.28 -2.00 -5.89
N ARG A 224 -19.56 -1.35 -7.03
CA ARG A 224 -20.94 -1.16 -7.52
C ARG A 224 -21.61 -2.49 -7.89
N THR A 225 -20.89 -3.38 -8.52
CA THR A 225 -21.40 -4.73 -8.85
C THR A 225 -21.80 -5.50 -7.60
N LEU A 226 -20.97 -5.45 -6.53
CA LEU A 226 -21.29 -6.11 -5.28
C LEU A 226 -22.61 -5.61 -4.69
N LEU A 227 -22.84 -4.29 -4.61
CA LEU A 227 -24.08 -3.73 -4.07
C LEU A 227 -25.28 -4.05 -4.96
N ASN A 228 -25.14 -3.96 -6.28
CA ASN A 228 -26.24 -4.17 -7.21
C ASN A 228 -26.72 -5.64 -7.25
N GLU A 229 -25.77 -6.59 -7.19
CA GLU A 229 -26.08 -8.01 -7.40
C GLU A 229 -26.30 -8.78 -6.09
N TYR A 230 -25.63 -8.36 -4.98
CA TYR A 230 -25.68 -9.07 -3.70
C TYR A 230 -26.45 -8.32 -2.60
N GLY A 231 -26.89 -7.08 -2.85
CA GLY A 231 -27.64 -6.25 -1.89
C GLY A 231 -26.74 -5.46 -0.93
N ASP A 232 -27.35 -4.91 0.14
CA ASP A 232 -26.75 -3.95 1.06
C ASP A 232 -26.50 -4.45 2.49
N ASP A 233 -26.48 -5.78 2.67
CA ASP A 233 -26.04 -6.37 3.96
C ASP A 233 -24.64 -5.86 4.32
N VAL A 234 -24.37 -5.66 5.61
CA VAL A 234 -23.08 -5.09 6.07
C VAL A 234 -21.86 -5.82 5.54
N LYS A 235 -21.95 -7.15 5.38
CA LYS A 235 -20.84 -7.95 4.80
C LYS A 235 -20.58 -7.58 3.35
N ILE A 236 -21.63 -7.25 2.61
CA ILE A 236 -21.53 -6.81 1.22
C ILE A 236 -21.05 -5.36 1.16
N ARG A 237 -21.61 -4.45 1.99
CA ARG A 237 -21.15 -3.05 2.04
C ARG A 237 -19.68 -2.95 2.39
N ALA A 238 -19.21 -3.69 3.40
CA ALA A 238 -17.80 -3.71 3.79
C ALA A 238 -16.86 -4.06 2.63
N ARG A 239 -17.21 -5.07 1.85
CA ARG A 239 -16.48 -5.48 0.62
C ARG A 239 -16.60 -4.43 -0.48
N ALA A 240 -17.80 -3.92 -0.69
CA ALA A 240 -18.13 -2.99 -1.76
C ALA A 240 -17.42 -1.64 -1.58
N HIS A 241 -17.45 -1.07 -0.37
CA HIS A 241 -16.79 0.19 -0.08
C HIS A 241 -15.26 0.08 -0.26
N ALA A 242 -14.63 -0.99 0.26
CA ALA A 242 -13.20 -1.20 0.08
C ALA A 242 -12.82 -1.39 -1.40
N ALA A 243 -13.63 -2.13 -2.17
CA ALA A 243 -13.42 -2.34 -3.60
C ALA A 243 -13.65 -1.05 -4.41
N ALA A 244 -14.69 -0.27 -4.11
CA ALA A 244 -15.02 0.96 -4.83
C ALA A 244 -13.92 2.03 -4.69
N GLY A 245 -13.36 2.19 -3.49
CA GLY A 245 -12.22 3.07 -3.30
C GLY A 245 -11.03 2.65 -4.18
N SER A 246 -10.78 1.35 -4.31
CA SER A 246 -9.75 0.82 -5.21
C SER A 246 -10.11 1.00 -6.69
N ASP A 247 -11.38 0.80 -7.09
CA ASP A 247 -11.84 1.06 -8.46
C ASP A 247 -11.53 2.53 -8.85
N ALA A 248 -11.87 3.50 -7.98
CA ALA A 248 -11.59 4.91 -8.21
C ALA A 248 -10.08 5.19 -8.25
N ARG A 249 -9.35 4.74 -7.22
CA ARG A 249 -7.91 4.98 -7.09
C ARG A 249 -7.10 4.42 -8.25
N MET A 250 -7.35 3.17 -8.65
CA MET A 250 -6.63 2.52 -9.75
C MET A 250 -7.01 3.08 -11.13
N SER A 251 -8.09 3.84 -11.19
CA SER A 251 -8.55 4.52 -12.41
C SER A 251 -8.11 5.99 -12.49
N GLY A 252 -7.29 6.46 -11.55
CA GLY A 252 -6.69 7.79 -11.59
C GLY A 252 -7.56 8.88 -10.95
N CYS A 253 -8.48 8.53 -10.03
CA CYS A 253 -9.17 9.51 -9.21
C CYS A 253 -8.16 10.36 -8.43
N SER A 254 -8.37 11.68 -8.41
CA SER A 254 -7.48 12.66 -7.78
C SER A 254 -7.65 12.78 -6.26
N LEU A 255 -8.67 12.14 -5.68
CA LEU A 255 -8.87 12.19 -4.23
C LEU A 255 -7.73 11.45 -3.51
N PRO A 256 -7.15 12.06 -2.45
CA PRO A 256 -6.12 11.42 -1.65
C PRO A 256 -6.71 10.29 -0.79
N VAL A 257 -5.84 9.35 -0.40
CA VAL A 257 -6.13 8.29 0.55
C VAL A 257 -5.09 8.28 1.65
N VAL A 258 -5.45 7.84 2.85
CA VAL A 258 -4.46 7.49 3.87
C VAL A 258 -4.02 6.05 3.63
N ILE A 259 -2.73 5.87 3.39
CA ILE A 259 -2.11 4.58 3.09
C ILE A 259 -1.94 3.72 4.34
N ASN A 260 -1.62 2.44 4.15
CA ASN A 260 -1.07 1.55 5.17
C ASN A 260 0.02 0.71 4.50
N SER A 261 1.16 0.55 5.15
CA SER A 261 2.30 -0.23 4.63
C SER A 261 2.68 0.17 3.20
N GLY A 262 2.70 1.48 2.92
CA GLY A 262 3.09 2.04 1.64
C GLY A 262 2.03 1.93 0.53
N SER A 263 0.79 1.48 0.81
CA SER A 263 -0.25 1.28 -0.20
C SER A 263 -1.60 1.87 0.20
N GLY A 264 -2.19 2.71 -0.69
CA GLY A 264 -3.55 3.23 -0.50
C GLY A 264 -4.61 2.14 -0.57
N ASN A 265 -4.44 1.11 -1.40
CA ASN A 265 -5.34 -0.04 -1.43
C ASN A 265 -5.36 -0.76 -0.06
N GLN A 266 -4.20 -0.93 0.58
CA GLN A 266 -4.15 -1.48 1.94
C GLN A 266 -4.80 -0.54 2.95
N GLY A 267 -4.53 0.77 2.88
CA GLY A 267 -5.14 1.78 3.76
C GLY A 267 -6.68 1.77 3.71
N MET A 268 -7.26 1.65 2.52
CA MET A 268 -8.71 1.50 2.36
C MET A 268 -9.22 0.14 2.86
N THR A 269 -8.48 -0.92 2.64
CA THR A 269 -8.88 -2.28 3.05
C THR A 269 -8.86 -2.45 4.58
N VAL A 270 -7.92 -1.84 5.29
CA VAL A 270 -7.90 -1.88 6.77
C VAL A 270 -8.96 -1.00 7.41
N SER A 271 -9.44 0.06 6.72
CA SER A 271 -10.32 1.06 7.34
C SER A 271 -11.79 0.89 6.97
N LEU A 272 -12.10 0.81 5.68
CA LEU A 272 -13.50 0.88 5.20
C LEU A 272 -14.39 -0.26 5.70
N PRO A 273 -13.95 -1.54 5.74
CA PRO A 273 -14.76 -2.61 6.31
C PRO A 273 -15.08 -2.38 7.80
N VAL A 274 -14.11 -1.91 8.56
CA VAL A 274 -14.27 -1.62 9.99
C VAL A 274 -15.25 -0.47 10.20
N ILE A 275 -15.17 0.58 9.37
CA ILE A 275 -16.10 1.73 9.40
C ILE A 275 -17.53 1.27 9.11
N GLU A 276 -17.75 0.39 8.12
CA GLU A 276 -19.08 -0.11 7.78
C GLU A 276 -19.69 -0.96 8.91
N PHE A 277 -18.91 -1.84 9.55
CA PHE A 277 -19.36 -2.61 10.71
C PHE A 277 -19.61 -1.71 11.93
N ALA A 278 -18.79 -0.68 12.12
CA ALA A 278 -19.00 0.29 13.21
C ALA A 278 -20.31 1.07 13.03
N LYS A 279 -20.65 1.47 11.82
CA LYS A 279 -21.93 2.10 11.47
C LYS A 279 -23.09 1.15 11.72
N GLU A 280 -23.01 -0.08 11.22
CA GLU A 280 -24.06 -1.10 11.36
C GLU A 280 -24.37 -1.40 12.83
N TRP A 281 -23.34 -1.53 13.65
CA TRP A 281 -23.49 -1.83 15.07
C TRP A 281 -23.67 -0.58 15.95
N ASN A 282 -23.72 0.61 15.34
CA ASN A 282 -23.89 1.89 16.02
C ASN A 282 -22.96 2.06 17.24
N VAL A 283 -21.69 1.74 17.06
CA VAL A 283 -20.69 1.85 18.13
C VAL A 283 -20.23 3.31 18.31
N SER A 284 -19.66 3.62 19.48
CA SER A 284 -19.10 4.95 19.74
C SER A 284 -17.89 5.24 18.83
N GLN A 285 -17.64 6.54 18.57
CA GLN A 285 -16.48 6.99 17.83
C GLN A 285 -15.16 6.53 18.47
N GLU A 286 -15.09 6.54 19.80
CA GLU A 286 -13.92 6.02 20.53
C GLU A 286 -13.67 4.54 20.20
N LYS A 287 -14.72 3.71 20.20
CA LYS A 287 -14.60 2.30 19.90
C LYS A 287 -14.17 2.05 18.43
N LEU A 288 -14.64 2.89 17.50
CA LEU A 288 -14.17 2.88 16.12
C LEU A 288 -12.67 3.20 16.03
N TYR A 289 -12.19 4.24 16.73
CA TYR A 289 -10.75 4.55 16.73
C TYR A 289 -9.91 3.39 17.25
N ARG A 290 -10.31 2.77 18.36
CA ARG A 290 -9.63 1.59 18.93
C ARG A 290 -9.59 0.42 17.94
N ALA A 291 -10.70 0.14 17.27
CA ALA A 291 -10.77 -0.90 16.24
C ALA A 291 -9.88 -0.57 15.03
N LEU A 292 -9.82 0.70 14.60
CA LEU A 292 -8.90 1.11 13.53
C LEU A 292 -7.43 1.00 13.95
N VAL A 293 -7.09 1.25 15.20
CA VAL A 293 -5.74 0.96 15.73
C VAL A 293 -5.41 -0.53 15.57
N VAL A 294 -6.32 -1.42 15.98
CA VAL A 294 -6.14 -2.88 15.82
C VAL A 294 -5.94 -3.23 14.35
N SER A 295 -6.84 -2.79 13.46
CA SER A 295 -6.79 -3.10 12.04
C SER A 295 -5.46 -2.68 11.40
N ASN A 296 -5.08 -1.44 11.62
CA ASN A 296 -3.87 -0.88 11.03
C ASN A 296 -2.60 -1.60 11.54
N LEU A 297 -2.48 -1.79 12.85
CA LEU A 297 -1.29 -2.40 13.43
C LEU A 297 -1.17 -3.90 13.11
N ILE A 298 -2.27 -4.66 13.06
CA ILE A 298 -2.26 -6.08 12.64
C ILE A 298 -1.82 -6.21 11.18
N ALA A 299 -2.24 -5.30 10.29
CA ALA A 299 -1.78 -5.30 8.91
C ALA A 299 -0.28 -5.01 8.82
N VAL A 300 0.21 -3.98 9.52
CA VAL A 300 1.64 -3.63 9.60
C VAL A 300 2.45 -4.78 10.19
N HIS A 301 1.93 -5.43 11.25
CA HIS A 301 2.57 -6.57 11.90
C HIS A 301 2.81 -7.73 10.93
N GLN A 302 1.83 -8.08 10.09
CA GLN A 302 2.02 -9.10 9.05
C GLN A 302 3.02 -8.64 7.99
N LYS A 303 2.92 -7.38 7.56
CA LYS A 303 3.79 -6.83 6.51
C LYS A 303 5.25 -6.76 6.90
N LYS A 304 5.61 -6.62 8.18
CA LYS A 304 7.01 -6.66 8.61
C LYS A 304 7.71 -7.98 8.26
N TYR A 305 6.98 -9.10 8.19
CA TYR A 305 7.52 -10.39 7.80
C TYR A 305 7.53 -10.62 6.29
N ILE A 306 6.53 -10.07 5.57
CA ILE A 306 6.39 -10.22 4.12
C ILE A 306 7.36 -9.28 3.38
N GLY A 307 7.55 -8.06 3.88
CA GLY A 307 8.29 -6.98 3.23
C GLY A 307 7.38 -5.98 2.51
N SER A 308 7.95 -4.85 2.08
CA SER A 308 7.21 -3.72 1.48
C SER A 308 6.55 -4.08 0.15
N LEU A 309 7.29 -4.72 -0.75
CA LEU A 309 6.81 -5.20 -2.06
C LEU A 309 7.08 -6.70 -2.19
N SER A 310 6.11 -7.45 -2.71
CA SER A 310 6.16 -8.90 -2.88
C SER A 310 5.09 -9.35 -3.88
N ALA A 311 5.24 -10.55 -4.44
CA ALA A 311 4.14 -11.22 -5.15
C ALA A 311 2.99 -11.64 -4.22
N TYR A 312 3.17 -11.61 -2.90
CA TYR A 312 2.07 -11.74 -1.95
C TYR A 312 1.24 -10.46 -1.91
N CYS A 313 -0.04 -10.57 -2.17
CA CYS A 313 -0.93 -9.41 -2.24
C CYS A 313 -1.17 -8.79 -0.86
N GLY A 314 -0.80 -7.53 -0.68
CA GLY A 314 -1.01 -6.79 0.57
C GLY A 314 -2.47 -6.63 0.99
N ALA A 315 -3.42 -6.79 0.06
CA ALA A 315 -4.85 -6.81 0.36
C ALA A 315 -5.23 -7.94 1.36
N VAL A 316 -4.49 -9.07 1.36
CA VAL A 316 -4.71 -10.17 2.30
C VAL A 316 -4.35 -9.76 3.72
N SER A 317 -3.16 -9.18 3.94
CA SER A 317 -2.75 -8.68 5.26
C SER A 317 -3.69 -7.58 5.76
N ALA A 318 -4.10 -6.69 4.88
CA ALA A 318 -5.01 -5.60 5.19
C ALA A 318 -6.43 -6.12 5.50
N GLY A 319 -6.95 -7.07 4.71
CA GLY A 319 -8.22 -7.75 4.99
C GLY A 319 -8.20 -8.50 6.31
N CYS A 320 -7.10 -9.21 6.60
CA CYS A 320 -6.90 -9.89 7.87
C CYS A 320 -6.93 -8.90 9.06
N GLY A 321 -6.26 -7.74 8.93
CA GLY A 321 -6.32 -6.65 9.91
C GLY A 321 -7.74 -6.16 10.12
N ALA A 322 -8.51 -5.95 9.04
CA ALA A 322 -9.91 -5.55 9.12
C ALA A 322 -10.78 -6.61 9.83
N GLY A 323 -10.61 -7.90 9.52
CA GLY A 323 -11.32 -8.99 10.20
C GLY A 323 -11.01 -9.06 11.69
N ALA A 324 -9.73 -8.94 12.06
CA ALA A 324 -9.29 -8.86 13.46
C ALA A 324 -9.96 -7.69 14.20
N ALA A 325 -10.03 -6.52 13.56
CA ALA A 325 -10.69 -5.34 14.12
C ALA A 325 -12.20 -5.48 14.22
N ILE A 326 -12.86 -6.11 13.26
CA ILE A 326 -14.29 -6.43 13.33
C ILE A 326 -14.56 -7.35 14.52
N THR A 327 -13.71 -8.38 14.75
CA THR A 327 -13.82 -9.24 15.92
C THR A 327 -13.62 -8.48 17.22
N TYR A 328 -12.62 -7.61 17.30
CA TYR A 328 -12.40 -6.71 18.43
C TYR A 328 -13.61 -5.77 18.65
N LEU A 329 -14.16 -5.21 17.57
CA LEU A 329 -15.33 -4.31 17.60
C LEU A 329 -16.58 -4.98 18.17
N SER A 330 -16.77 -6.29 17.89
CA SER A 330 -17.86 -7.11 18.45
C SER A 330 -17.65 -7.48 19.92
N GLY A 331 -16.51 -7.15 20.53
CA GLY A 331 -16.15 -7.48 21.91
C GLY A 331 -15.41 -8.81 22.04
N GLY A 332 -14.85 -9.33 20.94
CA GLY A 332 -14.05 -10.55 20.94
C GLY A 332 -12.77 -10.43 21.76
N SER A 333 -12.40 -11.52 22.41
CA SER A 333 -11.18 -11.68 23.20
C SER A 333 -9.92 -11.76 22.32
N TYR A 334 -8.73 -11.78 22.95
CA TYR A 334 -7.47 -12.10 22.26
C TYR A 334 -7.55 -13.44 21.50
N GLU A 335 -8.21 -14.44 22.09
CA GLU A 335 -8.38 -15.76 21.46
C GLU A 335 -9.24 -15.65 20.20
N ASP A 336 -10.39 -14.97 20.27
CA ASP A 336 -11.29 -14.78 19.13
C ASP A 336 -10.60 -14.01 17.97
N VAL A 337 -9.82 -12.98 18.30
CA VAL A 337 -9.02 -12.24 17.33
C VAL A 337 -7.95 -13.13 16.71
N SER A 338 -7.28 -13.96 17.51
CA SER A 338 -6.27 -14.91 17.04
C SER A 338 -6.87 -15.94 16.08
N LEU A 339 -8.04 -16.51 16.40
CA LEU A 339 -8.77 -17.43 15.52
C LEU A 339 -9.14 -16.76 14.20
N THR A 340 -9.58 -15.50 14.24
CA THR A 340 -9.90 -14.72 13.03
C THR A 340 -8.67 -14.54 12.13
N ILE A 341 -7.53 -14.23 12.71
CA ILE A 341 -6.27 -14.09 11.96
C ILE A 341 -5.86 -15.42 11.33
N VAL A 342 -5.85 -16.52 12.12
CA VAL A 342 -5.49 -17.85 11.64
C VAL A 342 -6.41 -18.32 10.51
N ASN A 343 -7.73 -18.15 10.68
CA ASN A 343 -8.72 -18.53 9.68
C ASN A 343 -8.58 -17.71 8.39
N THR A 344 -8.27 -16.41 8.48
CA THR A 344 -8.05 -15.56 7.31
C THR A 344 -6.80 -16.02 6.55
N ILE A 345 -5.67 -16.22 7.25
CA ILE A 345 -4.41 -16.65 6.65
C ILE A 345 -4.54 -18.02 6.01
N GLY A 346 -5.16 -18.97 6.70
CA GLY A 346 -5.36 -20.35 6.21
C GLY A 346 -6.29 -20.43 4.99
N ASN A 347 -7.20 -19.46 4.83
CA ASN A 347 -8.14 -19.42 3.70
C ASN A 347 -7.52 -18.74 2.46
N VAL A 348 -7.02 -17.51 2.60
CA VAL A 348 -6.77 -16.62 1.46
C VAL A 348 -5.31 -16.22 1.31
N GLY A 349 -4.41 -16.82 2.07
CA GLY A 349 -2.99 -16.51 2.11
C GLY A 349 -2.19 -16.75 0.82
N GLY A 350 -2.83 -16.84 -0.34
CA GLY A 350 -2.17 -17.13 -1.60
C GLY A 350 -2.54 -16.20 -2.77
N ILE A 351 -3.24 -15.11 -2.52
CA ILE A 351 -3.58 -14.16 -3.61
C ILE A 351 -2.28 -13.53 -4.15
N VAL A 352 -2.04 -13.71 -5.45
CA VAL A 352 -0.87 -13.19 -6.13
C VAL A 352 -1.03 -11.70 -6.44
N CYS A 353 0.02 -10.91 -6.18
CA CYS A 353 0.14 -9.51 -6.58
C CYS A 353 0.91 -9.40 -7.91
N ASP A 354 0.19 -9.06 -8.96
CA ASP A 354 0.73 -8.86 -10.31
C ASP A 354 0.72 -7.37 -10.73
N GLY A 355 0.96 -6.48 -9.77
CA GLY A 355 1.02 -5.03 -9.95
C GLY A 355 -0.29 -4.31 -9.71
N ALA A 356 -0.23 -2.97 -9.68
CA ALA A 356 -1.38 -2.09 -9.43
C ALA A 356 -2.25 -1.96 -10.69
N LYS A 357 -3.55 -2.28 -10.59
CA LYS A 357 -4.52 -2.22 -11.70
C LYS A 357 -5.96 -2.44 -11.22
N SER A 358 -6.92 -2.34 -12.13
CA SER A 358 -8.36 -2.45 -11.82
C SER A 358 -8.74 -3.76 -11.09
N SER A 359 -8.05 -4.88 -11.34
CA SER A 359 -8.34 -6.14 -10.64
C SER A 359 -7.98 -6.13 -9.15
N CYS A 360 -7.27 -5.09 -8.66
CA CYS A 360 -7.02 -4.93 -7.23
C CYS A 360 -8.32 -4.82 -6.42
N ALA A 361 -9.34 -4.16 -6.96
CA ALA A 361 -10.65 -4.06 -6.32
C ALA A 361 -11.28 -5.44 -6.04
N ALA A 362 -11.20 -6.36 -6.99
CA ALA A 362 -11.70 -7.73 -6.80
C ALA A 362 -10.87 -8.52 -5.79
N LYS A 363 -9.54 -8.38 -5.78
CA LYS A 363 -8.67 -9.01 -4.79
C LYS A 363 -8.95 -8.50 -3.37
N ILE A 364 -9.23 -7.21 -3.23
CA ILE A 364 -9.66 -6.58 -1.96
C ILE A 364 -10.99 -7.18 -1.50
N ALA A 365 -11.99 -7.23 -2.39
CA ALA A 365 -13.29 -7.79 -2.06
C ALA A 365 -13.18 -9.24 -1.57
N SER A 366 -12.34 -10.07 -2.22
CA SER A 366 -12.09 -11.46 -1.83
C SER A 366 -11.35 -11.57 -0.48
N ALA A 367 -10.36 -10.72 -0.24
CA ALA A 367 -9.64 -10.72 1.03
C ALA A 367 -10.51 -10.30 2.21
N VAL A 368 -11.37 -9.27 2.01
CA VAL A 368 -12.33 -8.82 3.03
C VAL A 368 -13.41 -9.88 3.28
N ASP A 369 -13.90 -10.56 2.22
CA ASP A 369 -14.86 -11.66 2.36
C ASP A 369 -14.31 -12.80 3.22
N ALA A 370 -13.08 -13.24 2.94
CA ALA A 370 -12.40 -14.26 3.71
C ALA A 370 -12.22 -13.85 5.18
N ALA A 371 -11.90 -12.59 5.44
CA ALA A 371 -11.73 -12.07 6.79
C ALA A 371 -13.06 -11.97 7.56
N ILE A 372 -14.15 -11.60 6.90
CA ILE A 372 -15.48 -11.58 7.48
C ILE A 372 -15.95 -13.03 7.81
N LEU A 373 -15.72 -13.97 6.90
CA LEU A 373 -15.99 -15.40 7.17
C LEU A 373 -15.19 -15.88 8.39
N ALA A 374 -13.90 -15.52 8.45
CA ALA A 374 -13.03 -15.89 9.56
C ALA A 374 -13.49 -15.33 10.91
N HIS A 375 -13.99 -14.06 10.90
CA HIS A 375 -14.62 -13.46 12.07
C HIS A 375 -15.80 -14.31 12.60
N TYR A 376 -16.75 -14.67 11.73
CA TYR A 376 -17.91 -15.48 12.14
C TYR A 376 -17.52 -16.91 12.55
N MET A 377 -16.50 -17.51 11.92
CA MET A 377 -15.95 -18.78 12.38
C MET A 377 -15.38 -18.65 13.78
N GLY A 378 -14.57 -17.61 14.05
CA GLY A 378 -13.97 -17.35 15.36
C GLY A 378 -15.02 -17.15 16.46
N GLN A 379 -16.10 -16.40 16.20
CA GLN A 379 -17.21 -16.22 17.14
C GLN A 379 -17.86 -17.55 17.58
N HIS A 380 -17.77 -18.58 16.75
CA HIS A 380 -18.25 -19.92 17.07
C HIS A 380 -17.13 -20.86 17.51
N HIS A 381 -15.95 -20.34 17.86
CA HIS A 381 -14.74 -21.11 18.23
C HIS A 381 -14.37 -22.18 17.19
N ARG A 382 -14.62 -21.89 15.91
CA ARG A 382 -14.25 -22.75 14.77
C ARG A 382 -12.99 -22.19 14.13
N SER A 383 -11.95 -23.03 13.99
CA SER A 383 -10.70 -22.64 13.39
C SER A 383 -10.04 -23.83 12.69
N PHE A 384 -9.21 -23.50 11.71
CA PHE A 384 -8.24 -24.45 11.17
C PHE A 384 -7.25 -24.84 12.29
N GLN A 385 -6.87 -26.13 12.31
CA GLN A 385 -6.11 -26.67 13.41
C GLN A 385 -4.60 -26.62 13.16
N PRO A 386 -3.79 -26.55 14.22
CA PRO A 386 -2.34 -26.68 14.10
C PRO A 386 -1.94 -27.95 13.34
N GLY A 387 -1.01 -27.78 12.38
CA GLY A 387 -0.61 -28.87 11.48
C GLY A 387 -1.42 -28.98 10.19
N GLU A 388 -2.52 -28.24 10.05
CA GLU A 388 -3.22 -28.08 8.76
C GLU A 388 -2.46 -27.08 7.89
N GLY A 389 -1.59 -27.57 7.04
CA GLY A 389 -0.78 -26.72 6.15
C GLY A 389 0.21 -25.85 6.94
N ILE A 390 0.05 -24.51 6.81
CA ILE A 390 0.94 -23.51 7.43
C ILE A 390 0.46 -23.06 8.82
N VAL A 391 -0.69 -23.54 9.27
CA VAL A 391 -1.27 -23.18 10.57
C VAL A 391 -0.41 -23.78 11.70
N ARG A 392 -0.10 -22.94 12.69
CA ARG A 392 0.72 -23.28 13.86
C ARG A 392 -0.10 -23.17 15.14
N GLU A 393 0.47 -23.66 16.26
CA GLU A 393 -0.16 -23.57 17.59
C GLU A 393 -0.38 -22.12 18.03
N ASP A 394 0.57 -21.25 17.73
CA ASP A 394 0.53 -19.83 18.06
C ASP A 394 0.19 -18.99 16.82
N VAL A 395 -0.64 -17.97 17.00
CA VAL A 395 -1.01 -17.03 15.94
C VAL A 395 0.20 -16.31 15.36
N GLU A 396 1.18 -15.96 16.21
CA GLU A 396 2.41 -15.30 15.79
C GLU A 396 3.23 -16.19 14.84
N ASP A 397 3.29 -17.48 15.12
CA ASP A 397 4.03 -18.42 14.29
C ASP A 397 3.29 -18.71 12.96
N THR A 398 1.96 -18.65 12.97
CA THR A 398 1.17 -18.68 11.71
C THR A 398 1.43 -17.43 10.85
N ILE A 399 1.47 -16.25 11.46
CA ILE A 399 1.82 -14.99 10.79
C ILE A 399 3.23 -15.07 10.20
N LYS A 400 4.22 -15.53 10.98
CA LYS A 400 5.61 -15.70 10.51
C LYS A 400 5.71 -16.72 9.36
N SER A 401 4.97 -17.83 9.44
CA SER A 401 4.95 -18.85 8.39
C SER A 401 4.46 -18.28 7.06
N MET A 402 3.37 -17.50 7.09
CA MET A 402 2.87 -16.80 5.90
C MET A 402 3.83 -15.70 5.44
N GLY A 403 4.43 -14.96 6.37
CA GLY A 403 5.46 -13.96 6.07
C GLY A 403 6.65 -14.56 5.33
N TYR A 404 7.12 -15.73 5.76
CA TYR A 404 8.20 -16.47 5.09
C TYR A 404 7.82 -16.85 3.64
N ILE A 405 6.60 -17.38 3.45
CA ILE A 405 6.10 -17.69 2.09
C ILE A 405 6.10 -16.43 1.22
N GLY A 406 5.58 -15.33 1.74
CA GLY A 406 5.51 -14.05 1.00
C GLY A 406 6.88 -13.47 0.66
N ARG A 407 7.83 -13.53 1.61
CA ARG A 407 9.17 -12.93 1.44
C ARG A 407 10.12 -13.82 0.66
N VAL A 408 10.12 -15.13 0.92
CA VAL A 408 11.09 -16.08 0.38
C VAL A 408 10.45 -16.95 -0.70
N GLY A 409 9.34 -17.61 -0.39
CA GLY A 409 8.70 -18.57 -1.30
C GLY A 409 8.16 -17.92 -2.58
N MET A 410 7.67 -16.68 -2.50
CA MET A 410 7.12 -15.97 -3.66
C MET A 410 8.13 -15.09 -4.42
N LYS A 411 9.41 -15.16 -4.09
CA LYS A 411 10.44 -14.35 -4.75
C LYS A 411 10.56 -14.67 -6.24
N ASP A 412 10.61 -15.95 -6.58
CA ASP A 412 10.67 -16.39 -7.98
C ASP A 412 9.35 -16.10 -8.70
N THR A 413 8.21 -16.28 -8.00
CA THR A 413 6.89 -15.90 -8.53
C THR A 413 6.85 -14.42 -8.95
N ASP A 414 7.44 -13.54 -8.15
CA ASP A 414 7.53 -12.11 -8.45
C ASP A 414 8.35 -11.83 -9.71
N THR A 415 9.48 -12.53 -9.86
CA THR A 415 10.34 -12.46 -11.04
C THR A 415 9.62 -12.96 -12.30
N GLU A 416 8.93 -14.09 -12.21
CA GLU A 416 8.21 -14.65 -13.36
C GLU A 416 7.00 -13.80 -13.78
N ILE A 417 6.28 -13.21 -12.82
CA ILE A 417 5.25 -12.25 -13.15
C ILE A 417 5.81 -11.07 -13.94
N LEU A 418 6.96 -10.51 -13.50
CA LEU A 418 7.63 -9.44 -14.23
C LEU A 418 8.04 -9.89 -15.64
N ASN A 419 8.64 -11.06 -15.77
CA ASN A 419 9.08 -11.61 -17.08
C ASN A 419 7.91 -11.73 -18.05
N ILE A 420 6.75 -12.21 -17.59
CA ILE A 420 5.52 -12.25 -18.38
C ILE A 420 5.07 -10.83 -18.79
N MET A 421 5.06 -9.89 -17.84
CA MET A 421 4.59 -8.53 -18.09
C MET A 421 5.45 -7.74 -19.08
N ILE A 422 6.76 -8.05 -19.16
CA ILE A 422 7.71 -7.39 -20.07
C ILE A 422 8.03 -8.22 -21.32
N ASP A 423 7.23 -9.26 -21.59
CA ASP A 423 7.33 -10.15 -22.76
C ASP A 423 8.70 -10.87 -22.90
N ARG A 424 9.37 -11.14 -21.77
CA ARG A 424 10.61 -11.94 -21.73
C ARG A 424 10.35 -13.44 -21.80
N VAL A 425 9.15 -13.89 -21.45
CA VAL A 425 8.75 -15.31 -21.46
C VAL A 425 7.57 -15.49 -22.41
N ASP A 426 7.71 -16.40 -23.36
CA ASP A 426 6.60 -16.88 -24.17
C ASP A 426 5.93 -18.08 -23.47
N VAL A 427 4.84 -17.80 -22.75
CA VAL A 427 4.11 -18.81 -21.97
C VAL A 427 3.58 -19.97 -22.83
N ASN A 428 3.39 -19.75 -24.15
CA ASN A 428 2.95 -20.81 -25.07
C ASN A 428 4.03 -21.87 -25.35
N LYS A 429 5.28 -21.60 -24.97
CA LYS A 429 6.41 -22.55 -25.12
C LYS A 429 6.71 -23.33 -23.86
N VAL A 430 6.09 -22.97 -22.74
CA VAL A 430 6.37 -23.54 -21.40
C VAL A 430 5.25 -24.45 -20.92
N CYS A 431 4.01 -24.24 -21.39
CA CYS A 431 2.83 -25.03 -21.01
C CYS A 431 2.38 -25.96 -22.12
#